data_e9626b0dfb03075bf97b499ab4edd705
#
_entry.id   e9626b0dfb03075bf97b499ab4edd705
#
_cell.length_a   1.000
_cell.length_b   1.000
_cell.length_c   1.000
_cell.angle_alpha   90.00
_cell.angle_beta   90.00
_cell.angle_gamma   90.00
#
_symmetry.space_group_name_H-M   'P 1'
#
loop_
_entity.id
_entity.type
_entity.pdbx_description
1 polymer ?
#
loop_
_entity_poly.entity_id
_entity_poly.type
_entity_poly.pdbx_seq_one_letter_code
_entity_poly.pdbx_strand_id
1 'polypeptide(L)'
;MKDLKDMKRVLLKLSGEALAGDKKTGFDEATCADAARQVKTLVDEGLQVAIVIGGGNFWRGRTSESMERTKADQIGMLATVMNCIYVSDAFRTAGMETEVYTPFVCGAFTELFSKDKAVKALDEGKVVFFAGGTGHPYFSTDTATALRAIEIEADAILLAKSIDGVYDSDPAVNENAVKYDSITMEEVLDQILGVIDLTATIMCLENKMPLAVFGLNEENSIENLMKGEFNGTYVTV
;
A
#
# COMPACT_ATOMS: atom_id res chain seq x y z
N MET A 1 -7.90 17.83 1.62
CA MET A 1 -6.59 17.16 1.40
C MET A 1 -5.65 18.18 0.76
N LYS A 2 -4.33 18.16 1.03
CA LYS A 2 -3.37 18.92 0.21
C LYS A 2 -3.52 18.47 -1.25
N ASP A 3 -3.32 19.38 -2.19
CA ASP A 3 -3.19 18.98 -3.60
C ASP A 3 -2.04 17.94 -3.67
N LEU A 4 -2.25 16.84 -4.38
CA LEU A 4 -1.22 15.80 -4.51
C LEU A 4 0.11 16.36 -5.01
N LYS A 5 0.06 17.43 -5.81
CA LYS A 5 1.24 18.16 -6.29
C LYS A 5 2.06 18.84 -5.19
N ASP A 6 1.44 19.11 -4.05
CA ASP A 6 2.07 19.77 -2.91
C ASP A 6 2.55 18.75 -1.85
N MET A 7 2.38 17.46 -2.10
CA MET A 7 2.84 16.41 -1.21
C MET A 7 4.34 16.19 -1.36
N LYS A 8 5.01 16.02 -0.23
CA LYS A 8 6.44 15.72 -0.17
C LYS A 8 6.69 14.23 0.00
N ARG A 9 5.87 13.55 0.79
CA ARG A 9 6.05 12.15 1.18
C ARG A 9 4.74 11.40 1.15
N VAL A 10 4.72 10.25 0.50
CA VAL A 10 3.54 9.39 0.43
C VAL A 10 3.89 7.94 0.80
N LEU A 11 2.90 7.21 1.29
CA LEU A 11 3.01 5.77 1.44
C LEU A 11 2.07 5.10 0.43
N LEU A 12 2.64 4.40 -0.54
CA LEU A 12 1.93 3.63 -1.56
C LEU A 12 1.70 2.19 -1.07
N LYS A 13 0.46 1.77 -0.98
CA LYS A 13 0.13 0.37 -0.71
C LYS A 13 -0.24 -0.33 -2.01
N LEU A 14 0.52 -1.36 -2.37
CA LEU A 14 0.28 -2.22 -3.51
C LEU A 14 -0.40 -3.53 -3.08
N SER A 15 -1.38 -3.99 -3.86
CA SER A 15 -1.96 -5.31 -3.68
C SER A 15 -1.01 -6.38 -4.22
N GLY A 16 -0.61 -7.34 -3.39
CA GLY A 16 0.18 -8.49 -3.87
C GLY A 16 -0.56 -9.27 -4.98
N GLU A 17 -1.89 -9.36 -4.90
CA GLU A 17 -2.71 -10.01 -5.92
C GLU A 17 -2.67 -9.25 -7.25
N ALA A 18 -2.70 -7.92 -7.21
CA ALA A 18 -2.56 -7.11 -8.42
C ALA A 18 -1.18 -7.30 -9.06
N LEU A 19 -0.11 -7.41 -8.25
CA LEU A 19 1.24 -7.70 -8.74
C LEU A 19 1.43 -9.11 -9.32
N ALA A 20 0.53 -10.04 -9.01
CA ALA A 20 0.52 -11.37 -9.62
C ALA A 20 -0.13 -11.38 -11.01
N GLY A 21 -0.86 -10.33 -11.39
CA GLY A 21 -1.57 -10.24 -12.66
C GLY A 21 -2.47 -11.45 -12.91
N ASP A 22 -2.50 -11.91 -14.14
CA ASP A 22 -3.30 -13.08 -14.54
C ASP A 22 -2.80 -14.42 -13.95
N LYS A 23 -1.59 -14.46 -13.44
CA LYS A 23 -1.01 -15.67 -12.80
C LYS A 23 -1.70 -16.03 -11.49
N LYS A 24 -2.40 -15.11 -10.85
CA LYS A 24 -3.10 -15.25 -9.55
C LYS A 24 -2.18 -15.56 -8.35
N THR A 25 -0.98 -16.04 -8.57
CA THR A 25 0.03 -16.33 -7.55
C THR A 25 1.43 -15.96 -8.06
N GLY A 26 2.34 -15.65 -7.13
CA GLY A 26 3.68 -15.19 -7.48
C GLY A 26 3.69 -13.76 -8.01
N PHE A 27 4.49 -13.51 -9.05
CA PHE A 27 4.68 -12.19 -9.64
C PHE A 27 4.43 -12.21 -11.14
N ASP A 28 3.82 -11.16 -11.65
CA ASP A 28 3.85 -10.81 -13.05
C ASP A 28 4.96 -9.77 -13.28
N GLU A 29 5.98 -10.13 -14.06
CA GLU A 29 7.16 -9.29 -14.27
C GLU A 29 6.82 -7.96 -14.93
N ALA A 30 5.89 -7.98 -15.90
CA ALA A 30 5.50 -6.77 -16.62
C ALA A 30 4.75 -5.80 -15.69
N THR A 31 3.84 -6.31 -14.86
CA THR A 31 3.12 -5.51 -13.87
C THR A 31 4.07 -4.90 -12.82
N CYS A 32 5.04 -5.67 -12.34
CA CYS A 32 6.03 -5.17 -11.39
C CYS A 32 6.96 -4.12 -12.02
N ALA A 33 7.38 -4.32 -13.27
CA ALA A 33 8.20 -3.37 -14.01
C ALA A 33 7.44 -2.07 -14.32
N ASP A 34 6.15 -2.16 -14.67
CA ASP A 34 5.32 -0.98 -14.90
C ASP A 34 5.10 -0.17 -13.62
N ALA A 35 4.81 -0.82 -12.51
CA ALA A 35 4.72 -0.15 -11.21
C ALA A 35 6.05 0.56 -10.85
N ALA A 36 7.20 -0.09 -11.10
CA ALA A 36 8.50 0.51 -10.87
C ALA A 36 8.73 1.74 -11.78
N ARG A 37 8.36 1.66 -13.06
CA ARG A 37 8.45 2.77 -14.01
C ARG A 37 7.63 3.97 -13.55
N GLN A 38 6.38 3.76 -13.17
CA GLN A 38 5.48 4.82 -12.71
C GLN A 38 6.01 5.49 -11.42
N VAL A 39 6.44 4.71 -10.43
CA VAL A 39 7.01 5.26 -9.20
C VAL A 39 8.32 6.00 -9.48
N LYS A 40 9.14 5.52 -10.43
CA LYS A 40 10.36 6.22 -10.83
C LYS A 40 10.07 7.66 -11.30
N THR A 41 9.02 7.86 -12.10
CA THR A 41 8.62 9.20 -12.54
C THR A 41 8.36 10.12 -11.33
N LEU A 42 7.65 9.62 -10.30
CA LEU A 42 7.36 10.40 -9.09
C LEU A 42 8.62 10.73 -8.28
N VAL A 43 9.51 9.76 -8.15
CA VAL A 43 10.79 9.95 -7.42
C VAL A 43 11.69 10.95 -8.15
N ASP A 44 11.75 10.89 -9.48
CA ASP A 44 12.51 11.84 -10.30
C ASP A 44 11.96 13.28 -10.21
N GLU A 45 10.67 13.44 -9.92
CA GLU A 45 10.02 14.72 -9.63
C GLU A 45 10.22 15.18 -8.16
N GLY A 46 10.91 14.38 -7.34
CA GLY A 46 11.28 14.72 -5.97
C GLY A 46 10.31 14.24 -4.89
N LEU A 47 9.31 13.41 -5.25
CA LEU A 47 8.41 12.80 -4.27
C LEU A 47 9.11 11.68 -3.50
N GLN A 48 9.01 11.70 -2.19
CA GLN A 48 9.50 10.63 -1.32
C GLN A 48 8.43 9.52 -1.24
N VAL A 49 8.79 8.30 -1.65
CA VAL A 49 7.86 7.19 -1.75
C VAL A 49 8.25 6.06 -0.81
N ALA A 50 7.37 5.74 0.14
CA ALA A 50 7.42 4.49 0.89
C ALA A 50 6.39 3.51 0.33
N ILE A 51 6.66 2.20 0.44
CA ILE A 51 5.83 1.14 -0.15
C ILE A 51 5.52 0.07 0.88
N VAL A 52 4.25 -0.36 0.91
CA VAL A 52 3.79 -1.57 1.59
C VAL A 52 3.14 -2.48 0.57
N ILE A 53 3.43 -3.79 0.63
CA ILE A 53 2.86 -4.77 -0.29
C ILE A 53 2.11 -5.85 0.51
N GLY A 54 0.87 -6.13 0.12
CA GLY A 54 0.09 -7.22 0.70
C GLY A 54 0.64 -8.61 0.31
N GLY A 55 0.38 -9.63 1.15
CA GLY A 55 0.86 -11.01 0.92
C GLY A 55 -0.11 -11.92 0.17
N GLY A 56 -1.23 -11.37 -0.33
CA GLY A 56 -2.36 -12.15 -0.85
C GLY A 56 -2.07 -13.01 -2.09
N ASN A 57 -1.00 -12.72 -2.84
CA ASN A 57 -0.54 -13.53 -3.96
C ASN A 57 0.15 -14.85 -3.57
N PHE A 58 0.50 -15.01 -2.29
CA PHE A 58 1.08 -16.24 -1.77
C PHE A 58 0.25 -16.86 -0.66
N TRP A 59 -0.33 -16.03 0.24
CA TRP A 59 -0.99 -16.53 1.42
C TRP A 59 -2.09 -15.63 1.94
N ARG A 60 -3.26 -16.23 2.22
CA ARG A 60 -4.40 -15.58 2.88
C ARG A 60 -4.66 -16.22 4.25
N GLY A 61 -4.01 -15.73 5.30
CA GLY A 61 -4.09 -16.28 6.64
C GLY A 61 -5.51 -16.33 7.23
N ARG A 62 -6.34 -15.31 6.93
CA ARG A 62 -7.72 -15.21 7.45
C ARG A 62 -8.65 -16.32 6.96
N THR A 63 -8.35 -16.97 5.85
CA THR A 63 -9.19 -18.02 5.24
C THR A 63 -8.66 -19.43 5.49
N SER A 64 -7.60 -19.59 6.28
CA SER A 64 -7.07 -20.90 6.65
C SER A 64 -7.87 -21.51 7.80
N GLU A 65 -8.77 -22.45 7.49
CA GLU A 65 -9.61 -23.13 8.48
C GLU A 65 -8.85 -24.21 9.28
N SER A 66 -7.70 -24.68 8.76
CA SER A 66 -6.96 -25.81 9.33
C SER A 66 -5.71 -25.41 10.14
N MET A 67 -5.39 -24.12 10.23
CA MET A 67 -4.18 -23.64 10.88
C MET A 67 -4.50 -22.65 12.02
N GLU A 68 -3.72 -22.71 13.09
CA GLU A 68 -3.79 -21.72 14.16
C GLU A 68 -3.56 -20.31 13.58
N ARG A 69 -4.43 -19.37 13.95
CA ARG A 69 -4.46 -18.02 13.39
C ARG A 69 -3.12 -17.29 13.48
N THR A 70 -2.42 -17.40 14.62
CA THR A 70 -1.10 -16.78 14.83
C THR A 70 -0.08 -17.26 13.81
N LYS A 71 -0.07 -18.58 13.53
CA LYS A 71 0.84 -19.19 12.55
C LYS A 71 0.48 -18.77 11.12
N ALA A 72 -0.79 -18.75 10.82
CA ALA A 72 -1.28 -18.29 9.51
C ALA A 72 -0.88 -16.83 9.23
N ASP A 73 -1.00 -15.95 10.23
CA ASP A 73 -0.60 -14.54 10.12
C ASP A 73 0.93 -14.39 9.99
N GLN A 74 1.73 -15.23 10.72
CA GLN A 74 3.19 -15.24 10.57
C GLN A 74 3.62 -15.62 9.14
N ILE A 75 2.96 -16.59 8.51
CA ILE A 75 3.20 -16.93 7.10
C ILE A 75 2.84 -15.75 6.20
N GLY A 76 1.72 -15.06 6.46
CA GLY A 76 1.34 -13.85 5.74
C GLY A 76 2.37 -12.73 5.84
N MET A 77 2.97 -12.54 7.02
CA MET A 77 4.08 -11.59 7.20
C MET A 77 5.28 -11.95 6.33
N LEU A 78 5.69 -13.24 6.30
CA LEU A 78 6.78 -13.69 5.44
C LEU A 78 6.46 -13.54 3.95
N ALA A 79 5.20 -13.76 3.55
CA ALA A 79 4.76 -13.51 2.19
C ALA A 79 4.99 -12.04 1.78
N THR A 80 4.71 -11.09 2.67
CA THR A 80 5.01 -9.67 2.39
C THR A 80 6.50 -9.39 2.30
N VAL A 81 7.34 -10.10 3.05
CA VAL A 81 8.81 -9.99 2.96
C VAL A 81 9.29 -10.45 1.58
N MET A 82 8.82 -11.61 1.10
CA MET A 82 9.13 -12.09 -0.24
C MET A 82 8.72 -11.06 -1.31
N ASN A 83 7.52 -10.49 -1.19
CA ASN A 83 7.02 -9.48 -2.12
C ASN A 83 7.92 -8.23 -2.14
N CYS A 84 8.28 -7.71 -0.98
CA CYS A 84 9.12 -6.52 -0.89
C CYS A 84 10.54 -6.76 -1.43
N ILE A 85 11.13 -7.93 -1.18
CA ILE A 85 12.45 -8.29 -1.74
C ILE A 85 12.37 -8.30 -3.28
N TYR A 86 11.38 -8.99 -3.86
CA TYR A 86 11.25 -9.09 -5.31
C TYR A 86 10.98 -7.73 -5.98
N VAL A 87 10.00 -6.98 -5.45
CA VAL A 87 9.61 -5.71 -6.06
C VAL A 87 10.70 -4.64 -5.87
N SER A 88 11.40 -4.64 -4.72
CA SER A 88 12.53 -3.73 -4.53
C SER A 88 13.65 -3.96 -5.54
N ASP A 89 13.89 -5.19 -5.99
CA ASP A 89 14.86 -5.50 -7.03
C ASP A 89 14.40 -5.00 -8.42
N ALA A 90 13.10 -5.12 -8.73
CA ALA A 90 12.54 -4.52 -9.94
C ALA A 90 12.71 -2.98 -9.94
N PHE A 91 12.55 -2.33 -8.79
CA PHE A 91 12.78 -0.90 -8.63
C PHE A 91 14.25 -0.52 -8.80
N ARG A 92 15.20 -1.32 -8.29
CA ARG A 92 16.63 -1.13 -8.53
C ARG A 92 16.96 -1.27 -10.02
N THR A 93 16.35 -2.25 -10.69
CA THR A 93 16.50 -2.44 -12.14
C THR A 93 15.99 -1.22 -12.92
N ALA A 94 14.96 -0.53 -12.42
CA ALA A 94 14.48 0.73 -12.98
C ALA A 94 15.35 1.95 -12.60
N GLY A 95 16.45 1.76 -11.87
CA GLY A 95 17.43 2.81 -11.54
C GLY A 95 17.13 3.59 -10.27
N MET A 96 16.32 3.06 -9.34
CA MET A 96 16.08 3.63 -8.01
C MET A 96 16.95 2.94 -6.95
N GLU A 97 17.38 3.68 -5.94
CA GLU A 97 17.91 3.07 -4.73
C GLU A 97 16.75 2.65 -3.81
N THR A 98 16.88 1.50 -3.15
CA THR A 98 15.82 0.97 -2.30
C THR A 98 16.35 0.47 -0.98
N GLU A 99 15.54 0.58 0.08
CA GLU A 99 15.77 -0.09 1.37
C GLU A 99 14.52 -0.87 1.81
N VAL A 100 14.71 -2.04 2.42
CA VAL A 100 13.61 -2.89 2.90
C VAL A 100 13.72 -3.03 4.41
N TYR A 101 12.68 -2.63 5.13
CA TYR A 101 12.59 -2.69 6.58
C TYR A 101 11.54 -3.70 7.04
N THR A 102 11.86 -4.45 8.09
CA THR A 102 10.95 -5.38 8.78
C THR A 102 10.87 -5.08 10.27
N PRO A 103 9.73 -5.32 10.94
CA PRO A 103 9.57 -5.12 12.39
C PRO A 103 10.26 -6.21 13.23
N PHE A 104 10.85 -7.21 12.59
CA PHE A 104 11.59 -8.32 13.20
C PHE A 104 12.84 -8.61 12.38
N VAL A 105 13.83 -9.27 12.99
CA VAL A 105 15.08 -9.63 12.30
C VAL A 105 14.79 -10.72 11.26
N CYS A 106 15.13 -10.43 10.00
CA CYS A 106 15.01 -11.35 8.88
C CYS A 106 16.39 -11.62 8.22
N GLY A 107 17.35 -12.05 9.04
CA GLY A 107 18.72 -12.30 8.61
C GLY A 107 19.38 -11.05 8.00
N ALA A 108 20.10 -11.26 6.89
CA ALA A 108 20.76 -10.18 6.14
C ALA A 108 19.92 -9.68 4.94
N PHE A 109 18.65 -10.09 4.85
CA PHE A 109 17.80 -9.74 3.70
C PHE A 109 17.12 -8.39 3.84
N THR A 110 16.89 -7.94 5.08
CA THR A 110 16.19 -6.70 5.40
C THR A 110 16.85 -6.02 6.60
N GLU A 111 16.63 -4.72 6.72
CA GLU A 111 17.00 -3.96 7.92
C GLU A 111 15.89 -4.03 8.97
N LEU A 112 16.28 -4.00 10.26
CA LEU A 112 15.30 -3.84 11.33
C LEU A 112 14.73 -2.41 11.29
N PHE A 113 13.39 -2.32 11.31
CA PHE A 113 12.70 -1.02 11.23
C PHE A 113 13.13 -0.06 12.35
N SER A 114 13.42 1.15 11.94
CA SER A 114 13.56 2.33 12.78
C SER A 114 13.00 3.52 12.00
N LYS A 115 12.13 4.31 12.65
CA LYS A 115 11.58 5.54 12.05
C LYS A 115 12.70 6.42 11.50
N ASP A 116 13.72 6.69 12.32
CA ASP A 116 14.80 7.61 11.97
C ASP A 116 15.59 7.14 10.74
N LYS A 117 15.87 5.83 10.65
CA LYS A 117 16.54 5.24 9.48
C LYS A 117 15.67 5.34 8.24
N ALA A 118 14.38 5.00 8.35
CA ALA A 118 13.44 5.04 7.22
C ALA A 118 13.25 6.47 6.70
N VAL A 119 13.07 7.45 7.59
CA VAL A 119 12.96 8.86 7.22
C VAL A 119 14.25 9.36 6.56
N LYS A 120 15.41 9.00 7.10
CA LYS A 120 16.70 9.35 6.50
C LYS A 120 16.83 8.78 5.08
N ALA A 121 16.47 7.51 4.87
CA ALA A 121 16.51 6.89 3.55
C ALA A 121 15.59 7.61 2.54
N LEU A 122 14.38 7.99 2.97
CA LEU A 122 13.46 8.79 2.16
C LEU A 122 14.02 10.19 1.84
N ASP A 123 14.66 10.84 2.80
CA ASP A 123 15.29 12.15 2.61
C ASP A 123 16.51 12.07 1.67
N GLU A 124 17.16 10.90 1.57
CA GLU A 124 18.22 10.59 0.61
C GLU A 124 17.69 10.25 -0.80
N GLY A 125 16.37 10.25 -1.01
CA GLY A 125 15.73 9.94 -2.30
C GLY A 125 15.59 8.44 -2.59
N LYS A 126 15.79 7.57 -1.59
CA LYS A 126 15.58 6.14 -1.71
C LYS A 126 14.10 5.79 -1.60
N VAL A 127 13.66 4.74 -2.29
CA VAL A 127 12.34 4.14 -2.09
C VAL A 127 12.42 3.16 -0.92
N VAL A 128 11.57 3.36 0.07
CA VAL A 128 11.55 2.55 1.30
C VAL A 128 10.42 1.53 1.25
N PHE A 129 10.73 0.26 1.43
CA PHE A 129 9.76 -0.82 1.52
C PHE A 129 9.57 -1.26 2.97
N PHE A 130 8.32 -1.32 3.42
CA PHE A 130 7.95 -1.87 4.72
C PHE A 130 7.32 -3.24 4.55
N ALA A 131 8.02 -4.27 4.99
CA ALA A 131 7.62 -5.67 4.93
C ALA A 131 7.32 -6.23 6.32
N GLY A 132 6.70 -7.39 6.41
CA GLY A 132 6.42 -8.05 7.69
C GLY A 132 5.24 -7.50 8.46
N GLY A 133 4.42 -6.64 7.85
CA GLY A 133 3.24 -6.04 8.49
C GLY A 133 3.60 -5.19 9.72
N THR A 134 2.78 -5.31 10.77
CA THR A 134 3.07 -4.70 12.08
C THR A 134 4.11 -5.50 12.90
N GLY A 135 4.44 -6.71 12.50
CA GLY A 135 5.23 -7.66 13.28
C GLY A 135 4.40 -8.48 14.27
N HIS A 136 3.11 -8.22 14.37
CA HIS A 136 2.20 -8.89 15.29
C HIS A 136 1.04 -9.56 14.54
N PRO A 137 0.65 -10.79 14.96
CA PRO A 137 -0.56 -11.44 14.48
C PRO A 137 -1.82 -10.59 14.73
N TYR A 138 -2.91 -10.93 14.04
CA TYR A 138 -4.22 -10.31 14.11
C TYR A 138 -4.36 -8.94 13.43
N PHE A 139 -3.26 -8.28 13.07
CA PHE A 139 -3.27 -7.03 12.32
C PHE A 139 -3.15 -7.30 10.80
N SER A 140 -3.87 -6.53 10.02
CA SER A 140 -3.82 -6.60 8.57
C SER A 140 -2.65 -5.78 7.98
N THR A 141 -2.44 -5.94 6.68
CA THR A 141 -1.54 -5.07 5.93
C THR A 141 -2.05 -3.62 5.88
N ASP A 142 -3.38 -3.39 5.93
CA ASP A 142 -3.94 -2.03 5.97
C ASP A 142 -3.60 -1.33 7.28
N THR A 143 -3.70 -2.05 8.42
CA THR A 143 -3.24 -1.54 9.72
C THR A 143 -1.75 -1.21 9.70
N ALA A 144 -0.91 -2.07 9.11
CA ALA A 144 0.51 -1.81 8.96
C ALA A 144 0.78 -0.59 8.07
N THR A 145 0.00 -0.41 7.01
CA THR A 145 0.08 0.74 6.11
C THR A 145 -0.20 2.05 6.86
N ALA A 146 -1.31 2.10 7.62
CA ALA A 146 -1.65 3.28 8.43
C ALA A 146 -0.56 3.58 9.47
N LEU A 147 -0.09 2.57 10.20
CA LEU A 147 0.96 2.71 11.20
C LEU A 147 2.25 3.31 10.59
N ARG A 148 2.74 2.73 9.50
CA ARG A 148 3.98 3.20 8.87
C ARG A 148 3.84 4.58 8.25
N ALA A 149 2.69 4.90 7.63
CA ALA A 149 2.44 6.23 7.09
C ALA A 149 2.50 7.32 8.18
N ILE A 150 1.88 7.05 9.33
CA ILE A 150 1.90 7.97 10.48
C ILE A 150 3.32 8.11 11.05
N GLU A 151 4.04 6.99 11.24
CA GLU A 151 5.40 7.01 11.79
C GLU A 151 6.40 7.78 10.94
N ILE A 152 6.31 7.67 9.60
CA ILE A 152 7.19 8.40 8.67
C ILE A 152 6.68 9.79 8.32
N GLU A 153 5.58 10.23 8.92
CA GLU A 153 4.97 11.54 8.65
C GLU A 153 4.63 11.73 7.16
N ALA A 154 3.98 10.72 6.56
CA ALA A 154 3.49 10.80 5.20
C ALA A 154 2.35 11.83 5.07
N ASP A 155 2.27 12.52 3.95
CA ASP A 155 1.18 13.47 3.65
C ASP A 155 -0.13 12.75 3.29
N ALA A 156 -0.05 11.54 2.73
CA ALA A 156 -1.20 10.69 2.40
C ALA A 156 -0.79 9.22 2.21
N ILE A 157 -1.80 8.35 2.27
CA ILE A 157 -1.72 6.95 1.85
C ILE A 157 -2.35 6.81 0.47
N LEU A 158 -1.63 6.19 -0.46
CA LEU A 158 -2.09 5.87 -1.81
C LEU A 158 -2.42 4.37 -1.85
N LEU A 159 -3.69 4.02 -2.02
CA LEU A 159 -4.17 2.64 -2.03
C LEU A 159 -4.43 2.16 -3.46
N ALA A 160 -3.45 1.49 -4.05
CA ALA A 160 -3.60 0.85 -5.35
C ALA A 160 -4.26 -0.53 -5.18
N LYS A 161 -5.51 -0.65 -5.60
CA LYS A 161 -6.36 -1.83 -5.46
C LYS A 161 -6.72 -2.44 -6.82
N SER A 162 -7.43 -3.56 -6.81
CA SER A 162 -8.07 -4.13 -8.00
C SER A 162 -9.36 -3.40 -8.39
N ILE A 163 -9.98 -2.69 -7.44
CA ILE A 163 -11.14 -1.80 -7.64
C ILE A 163 -10.67 -0.36 -7.75
N ASP A 164 -11.31 0.42 -8.59
CA ASP A 164 -10.90 1.77 -8.98
C ASP A 164 -11.37 2.89 -8.03
N GLY A 165 -11.96 2.57 -6.89
CA GLY A 165 -12.40 3.58 -5.93
C GLY A 165 -13.23 3.02 -4.78
N VAL A 166 -13.90 3.91 -4.06
CA VAL A 166 -14.87 3.58 -3.02
C VAL A 166 -16.28 3.72 -3.57
N TYR A 167 -17.12 2.74 -3.31
CA TYR A 167 -18.50 2.68 -3.77
C TYR A 167 -19.45 2.61 -2.57
N ASP A 168 -20.70 3.03 -2.77
CA ASP A 168 -21.78 2.92 -1.79
C ASP A 168 -22.20 1.47 -1.51
N SER A 169 -21.88 0.56 -2.42
CA SER A 169 -22.15 -0.87 -2.32
C SER A 169 -21.12 -1.64 -3.19
N ASP A 170 -21.02 -2.94 -3.00
CA ASP A 170 -20.08 -3.77 -3.77
C ASP A 170 -20.47 -3.81 -5.27
N PRO A 171 -19.70 -3.21 -6.19
CA PRO A 171 -20.01 -3.19 -7.62
C PRO A 171 -19.94 -4.57 -8.27
N ALA A 172 -19.29 -5.56 -7.66
CA ALA A 172 -19.30 -6.94 -8.15
C ALA A 172 -20.66 -7.63 -7.93
N VAL A 173 -21.48 -7.11 -7.01
CA VAL A 173 -22.80 -7.66 -6.65
C VAL A 173 -23.92 -6.73 -7.11
N ASN A 174 -23.70 -5.42 -7.05
CA ASN A 174 -24.69 -4.41 -7.42
C ASN A 174 -24.20 -3.60 -8.62
N GLU A 175 -24.78 -3.85 -9.79
CA GLU A 175 -24.46 -3.13 -11.04
C GLU A 175 -24.79 -1.62 -10.97
N ASN A 176 -25.63 -1.20 -10.02
CA ASN A 176 -26.00 0.21 -9.80
C ASN A 176 -25.15 0.87 -8.69
N ALA A 177 -24.08 0.23 -8.24
CA ALA A 177 -23.18 0.82 -7.25
C ALA A 177 -22.62 2.14 -7.76
N VAL A 178 -22.67 3.17 -6.92
CA VAL A 178 -22.19 4.52 -7.24
C VAL A 178 -20.82 4.74 -6.62
N LYS A 179 -19.84 5.10 -7.44
CA LYS A 179 -18.50 5.47 -6.98
C LYS A 179 -18.51 6.89 -6.40
N TYR A 180 -17.84 7.07 -5.29
CA TYR A 180 -17.58 8.39 -4.72
C TYR A 180 -16.34 9.01 -5.35
N ASP A 181 -16.43 10.27 -5.79
CA ASP A 181 -15.23 11.06 -6.13
C ASP A 181 -14.48 11.47 -4.86
N SER A 182 -15.21 11.79 -3.79
CA SER A 182 -14.68 12.10 -2.47
C SER A 182 -15.67 11.68 -1.39
N ILE A 183 -15.15 11.21 -0.26
CA ILE A 183 -15.91 10.82 0.93
C ILE A 183 -15.09 11.12 2.17
N THR A 184 -15.70 11.38 3.31
CA THR A 184 -14.98 11.54 4.57
C THR A 184 -14.69 10.20 5.23
N MET A 185 -13.67 10.14 6.07
CA MET A 185 -13.34 8.93 6.84
C MET A 185 -14.45 8.57 7.83
N GLU A 186 -15.14 9.57 8.39
CA GLU A 186 -16.31 9.38 9.23
C GLU A 186 -17.46 8.71 8.46
N GLU A 187 -17.74 9.16 7.23
CA GLU A 187 -18.77 8.54 6.39
C GLU A 187 -18.39 7.11 5.99
N VAL A 188 -17.10 6.84 5.72
CA VAL A 188 -16.60 5.47 5.48
C VAL A 188 -16.88 4.58 6.70
N LEU A 189 -16.66 5.09 7.91
CA LEU A 189 -16.89 4.38 9.15
C LEU A 189 -18.39 4.16 9.41
N ASP A 190 -19.19 5.20 9.28
CA ASP A 190 -20.64 5.18 9.55
C ASP A 190 -21.38 4.25 8.58
N GLN A 191 -20.97 4.21 7.32
CA GLN A 191 -21.54 3.35 6.30
C GLN A 191 -20.89 1.95 6.25
N ILE A 192 -19.87 1.69 7.07
CA ILE A 192 -19.14 0.41 7.14
C ILE A 192 -18.58 0.03 5.75
N LEU A 193 -18.08 1.00 5.01
CA LEU A 193 -17.50 0.76 3.68
C LEU A 193 -16.13 0.06 3.80
N GLY A 194 -15.93 -1.00 3.05
CA GLY A 194 -14.74 -1.86 3.11
C GLY A 194 -13.48 -1.28 2.45
N VAL A 195 -13.17 0.00 2.69
CA VAL A 195 -11.99 0.67 2.11
C VAL A 195 -10.70 0.08 2.66
N ILE A 196 -10.57 0.10 3.97
CA ILE A 196 -9.51 -0.50 4.78
C ILE A 196 -10.14 -1.14 6.02
N ASP A 197 -9.38 -1.91 6.81
CA ASP A 197 -9.93 -2.48 8.03
C ASP A 197 -10.22 -1.41 9.11
N LEU A 198 -11.08 -1.75 10.06
CA LEU A 198 -11.54 -0.83 11.10
C LEU A 198 -10.39 -0.22 11.93
N THR A 199 -9.37 -1.02 12.26
CA THR A 199 -8.22 -0.53 13.03
C THR A 199 -7.46 0.53 12.25
N ALA A 200 -7.20 0.28 10.96
CA ALA A 200 -6.56 1.25 10.07
C ALA A 200 -7.42 2.51 9.91
N THR A 201 -8.74 2.36 9.76
CA THR A 201 -9.68 3.49 9.66
C THR A 201 -9.60 4.41 10.88
N ILE A 202 -9.66 3.84 12.09
CA ILE A 202 -9.55 4.61 13.33
C ILE A 202 -8.19 5.31 13.44
N MET A 203 -7.10 4.61 13.12
CA MET A 203 -5.75 5.20 13.14
C MET A 203 -5.64 6.38 12.18
N CYS A 204 -6.17 6.25 10.96
CA CYS A 204 -6.15 7.34 9.97
C CYS A 204 -7.00 8.53 10.45
N LEU A 205 -8.18 8.27 11.02
CA LEU A 205 -9.06 9.31 11.54
C LEU A 205 -8.40 10.11 12.68
N GLU A 206 -7.87 9.43 13.70
CA GLU A 206 -7.24 10.07 14.86
C GLU A 206 -5.98 10.87 14.48
N ASN A 207 -5.23 10.43 13.46
CA ASN A 207 -3.98 11.07 13.04
C ASN A 207 -4.15 11.95 11.79
N LYS A 208 -5.38 12.18 11.35
CA LYS A 208 -5.72 13.01 10.18
C LYS A 208 -4.96 12.59 8.91
N MET A 209 -4.86 11.28 8.68
CA MET A 209 -4.17 10.70 7.54
C MET A 209 -5.15 10.48 6.39
N PRO A 210 -5.11 11.27 5.32
CA PRO A 210 -6.00 11.11 4.17
C PRO A 210 -5.57 9.94 3.29
N LEU A 211 -6.52 9.40 2.52
CA LEU A 211 -6.28 8.32 1.56
C LEU A 211 -6.68 8.75 0.14
N ALA A 212 -6.02 8.16 -0.85
CA ALA A 212 -6.48 8.12 -2.23
C ALA A 212 -6.59 6.66 -2.66
N VAL A 213 -7.78 6.25 -3.11
CA VAL A 213 -8.08 4.86 -3.53
C VAL A 213 -8.24 4.83 -5.04
N PHE A 214 -7.51 3.95 -5.73
CA PHE A 214 -7.53 3.85 -7.19
C PHE A 214 -7.18 2.46 -7.70
N GLY A 215 -7.50 2.21 -8.98
CA GLY A 215 -7.21 0.95 -9.66
C GLY A 215 -5.75 0.86 -10.11
N LEU A 216 -5.03 -0.18 -9.68
CA LEU A 216 -3.64 -0.40 -10.12
C LEU A 216 -3.55 -0.79 -11.61
N ASN A 217 -4.59 -1.45 -12.13
CA ASN A 217 -4.60 -1.98 -13.50
C ASN A 217 -4.94 -0.92 -14.57
N GLU A 218 -5.26 0.31 -14.17
CA GLU A 218 -5.46 1.41 -15.09
C GLU A 218 -4.11 1.93 -15.61
N GLU A 219 -4.08 2.30 -16.88
CA GLU A 219 -2.86 2.79 -17.51
C GLU A 219 -2.34 4.05 -16.81
N ASN A 220 -1.08 4.01 -16.38
CA ASN A 220 -0.40 5.10 -15.68
C ASN A 220 -1.14 5.60 -14.42
N SER A 221 -1.86 4.71 -13.74
CA SER A 221 -2.73 5.05 -12.60
C SER A 221 -2.01 5.80 -11.46
N ILE A 222 -0.77 5.44 -11.17
CA ILE A 222 0.06 6.08 -10.13
C ILE A 222 0.52 7.46 -10.60
N GLU A 223 0.97 7.61 -11.86
CA GLU A 223 1.40 8.89 -12.42
C GLU A 223 0.21 9.87 -12.57
N ASN A 224 -0.93 9.38 -13.06
CA ASN A 224 -2.14 10.19 -13.28
C ASN A 224 -2.68 10.77 -11.96
N LEU A 225 -2.54 10.02 -10.87
CA LEU A 225 -2.86 10.49 -9.52
C LEU A 225 -2.12 11.80 -9.20
N MET A 226 -0.81 11.85 -9.47
CA MET A 226 0.02 13.03 -9.19
C MET A 226 -0.25 14.18 -10.16
N LYS A 227 -0.69 13.89 -11.38
CA LYS A 227 -1.07 14.91 -12.37
C LYS A 227 -2.44 15.53 -12.11
N GLY A 228 -3.22 14.99 -11.16
CA GLY A 228 -4.61 15.37 -10.90
C GLY A 228 -5.60 14.82 -11.92
N GLU A 229 -5.18 13.91 -12.79
CA GLU A 229 -5.99 13.14 -13.74
C GLU A 229 -6.44 11.81 -13.11
N PHE A 230 -6.99 11.90 -11.94
CA PHE A 230 -7.23 10.80 -11.03
C PHE A 230 -8.62 10.20 -11.22
N ASN A 231 -8.69 8.93 -11.58
CA ASN A 231 -9.94 8.15 -11.60
C ASN A 231 -10.01 7.26 -10.36
N GLY A 232 -10.47 7.84 -9.25
CA GLY A 232 -10.54 7.14 -7.97
C GLY A 232 -11.32 7.90 -6.94
N THR A 233 -11.14 7.56 -5.66
CA THR A 233 -11.83 8.22 -4.55
C THR A 233 -10.84 8.85 -3.59
N TYR A 234 -11.03 10.12 -3.28
CA TYR A 234 -10.35 10.78 -2.15
C TYR A 234 -11.11 10.51 -0.86
N VAL A 235 -10.42 9.96 0.14
CA VAL A 235 -10.95 9.81 1.50
C VAL A 235 -10.29 10.88 2.38
N THR A 236 -11.08 11.88 2.75
CA THR A 236 -10.63 13.04 3.54
C THR A 236 -10.85 12.80 5.04
N VAL A 237 -10.16 13.56 5.90
CA VAL A 237 -10.26 13.50 7.38
C VAL A 237 -10.53 14.88 7.92
#